data_cd15bb202660fda22071f0f1cde1df5e
#
_entry.id   cd15bb202660fda22071f0f1cde1df5e
#
_cell.length_a   1.000
_cell.length_b   1.000
_cell.length_c   1.000
_cell.angle_alpha   90.00
_cell.angle_beta   90.00
_cell.angle_gamma   90.00
#
_symmetry.space_group_name_H-M   'P 1'
#
loop_
_entity.id
_entity.type
_entity.pdbx_description
1 polymer ?
#
loop_
_entity_poly.entity_id
_entity_poly.type
_entity_poly.pdbx_seq_one_letter_code
_entity_poly.pdbx_strand_id
1 'polypeptide(L)'
;MPNVLRHIEAQALAAWRFVTLDMWRLTRASLAAPARLGVATLRVLYMTVQAYIEEGIGSLAGSLTYSTVLSLVPILAVIIGIAKGFGLQETVRDALMRALPGHEVEFGKAFAYVENYLSQVQGGLFIGVGLALLFYTVLMLISTIEDAFNRLWQAPYARPWSRRVINYLGAFILFPLLLTISSGTTLFLSTLSNTYLGELGIISALTTQILGLVPYVLVTLGFVCLYFFVPNVRVHFIPALIAGLIAGIAFQIFQALYINGVLWISRYNAIYGSFAAVPLALLWIQLSWIIILLGAQISYSIQHVWHFTSPPNSRPLSRRYADTVFIALVARITARYTSEDPEPYRAETLAAACDLPLRQTQEALSQLTRMGILIEVNYGKDEVMGGYYCPNIAPDRLTLGVLLDHIDRFGGELLSLKLSGVHAAAWQARTRAYAAVRERADVLLRDLV
;
A
#
# COMPACT_ATOMS: atom_id res chain seq x y z
N MET A 1 28.97 -33.75 20.32
CA MET A 1 27.91 -33.25 19.38
C MET A 1 26.60 -32.78 20.04
N PRO A 2 26.04 -33.39 21.10
CA PRO A 2 24.75 -32.93 21.68
C PRO A 2 24.80 -31.53 22.34
N ASN A 3 25.92 -31.07 22.85
CA ASN A 3 26.04 -29.75 23.48
C ASN A 3 26.08 -28.59 22.44
N VAL A 4 26.61 -28.80 21.24
CA VAL A 4 26.67 -27.80 20.19
C VAL A 4 25.26 -27.56 19.59
N LEU A 5 24.49 -28.63 19.39
CA LEU A 5 23.12 -28.54 18.89
C LEU A 5 22.20 -27.79 19.89
N ARG A 6 22.30 -28.10 21.17
CA ARG A 6 21.56 -27.37 22.24
C ARG A 6 21.94 -25.89 22.31
N HIS A 7 23.19 -25.56 22.08
CA HIS A 7 23.66 -24.16 22.09
C HIS A 7 23.11 -23.39 20.89
N ILE A 8 23.09 -24.02 19.69
CA ILE A 8 22.50 -23.47 18.46
C ILE A 8 20.99 -23.28 18.62
N GLU A 9 20.28 -24.26 19.18
CA GLU A 9 18.84 -24.16 19.46
C GLU A 9 18.53 -23.03 20.45
N ALA A 10 19.31 -22.90 21.52
CA ALA A 10 19.12 -21.82 22.50
C ALA A 10 19.38 -20.43 21.89
N GLN A 11 20.39 -20.28 21.04
CA GLN A 11 20.65 -19.04 20.33
C GLN A 11 19.57 -18.73 19.28
N ALA A 12 19.09 -19.72 18.55
CA ALA A 12 18.00 -19.56 17.59
C ALA A 12 16.70 -19.14 18.30
N LEU A 13 16.36 -19.75 19.44
CA LEU A 13 15.20 -19.38 20.27
C LEU A 13 15.34 -17.96 20.84
N ALA A 14 16.53 -17.57 21.31
CA ALA A 14 16.79 -16.22 21.79
C ALA A 14 16.66 -15.19 20.68
N ALA A 15 17.22 -15.45 19.49
CA ALA A 15 17.09 -14.59 18.33
C ALA A 15 15.62 -14.48 17.86
N TRP A 16 14.90 -15.60 17.84
CA TRP A 16 13.48 -15.62 17.49
C TRP A 16 12.65 -14.80 18.49
N ARG A 17 12.90 -14.98 19.80
CA ARG A 17 12.25 -14.21 20.85
C ARG A 17 12.56 -12.72 20.75
N PHE A 18 13.81 -12.37 20.45
CA PHE A 18 14.20 -10.98 20.23
C PHE A 18 13.42 -10.35 19.07
N VAL A 19 13.36 -11.03 17.91
CA VAL A 19 12.67 -10.52 16.71
C VAL A 19 11.16 -10.45 16.90
N THR A 20 10.57 -11.41 17.64
CA THR A 20 9.10 -11.47 17.79
C THR A 20 8.56 -10.67 18.98
N LEU A 21 9.35 -10.41 20.02
CA LEU A 21 8.87 -9.78 21.25
C LEU A 21 9.76 -8.62 21.72
N ASP A 22 11.06 -8.86 21.94
CA ASP A 22 11.88 -7.93 22.72
C ASP A 22 12.24 -6.66 21.93
N MET A 23 12.47 -6.75 20.61
CA MET A 23 12.80 -5.57 19.80
C MET A 23 11.67 -4.54 19.78
N TRP A 24 10.41 -4.95 19.99
CA TRP A 24 9.25 -4.06 19.93
C TRP A 24 9.10 -3.19 21.16
N ARG A 25 9.69 -3.61 22.30
CA ARG A 25 9.71 -2.84 23.54
C ARG A 25 10.78 -1.74 23.57
N LEU A 26 11.72 -1.78 22.62
CA LEU A 26 12.79 -0.78 22.53
C LEU A 26 12.24 0.52 21.96
N THR A 27 12.42 1.62 22.66
CA THR A 27 12.00 2.94 22.18
C THR A 27 13.13 3.62 21.40
N ARG A 28 12.78 4.57 20.53
CA ARG A 28 13.75 5.32 19.73
C ARG A 28 14.77 6.05 20.61
N ALA A 29 14.35 6.51 21.79
CA ALA A 29 15.18 7.26 22.73
C ALA A 29 16.18 6.38 23.50
N SER A 30 15.87 5.09 23.69
CA SER A 30 16.71 4.17 24.48
C SER A 30 17.92 3.60 23.72
N LEU A 31 18.02 3.86 22.39
CA LEU A 31 19.02 3.25 21.53
C LEU A 31 20.05 4.27 21.00
N ALA A 32 21.34 3.88 21.00
CA ALA A 32 22.38 4.59 20.26
C ALA A 32 22.15 4.54 18.74
N ALA A 33 22.66 5.52 17.99
CA ALA A 33 22.40 5.67 16.56
C ALA A 33 22.62 4.39 15.71
N PRO A 34 23.73 3.62 15.86
CA PRO A 34 23.93 2.40 15.07
C PRO A 34 22.95 1.27 15.47
N ALA A 35 22.68 1.09 16.77
CA ALA A 35 21.72 0.10 17.25
C ALA A 35 20.29 0.44 16.80
N ARG A 36 19.95 1.73 16.76
CA ARG A 36 18.66 2.23 16.25
C ARG A 36 18.42 1.84 14.79
N LEU A 37 19.45 2.01 13.95
CA LEU A 37 19.35 1.63 12.54
C LEU A 37 19.17 0.11 12.38
N GLY A 38 19.94 -0.69 13.13
CA GLY A 38 19.84 -2.14 13.09
C GLY A 38 18.45 -2.64 13.52
N VAL A 39 17.93 -2.13 14.65
CA VAL A 39 16.58 -2.50 15.12
C VAL A 39 15.50 -2.02 14.14
N ALA A 40 15.63 -0.82 13.59
CA ALA A 40 14.69 -0.32 12.58
C ALA A 40 14.66 -1.22 11.32
N THR A 41 15.82 -1.61 10.81
CA THR A 41 15.92 -2.51 9.65
C THR A 41 15.29 -3.88 9.94
N LEU A 42 15.56 -4.47 11.10
CA LEU A 42 14.94 -5.74 11.49
C LEU A 42 13.42 -5.63 11.63
N ARG A 43 12.91 -4.54 12.20
CA ARG A 43 11.47 -4.28 12.28
C ARG A 43 10.85 -4.14 10.89
N VAL A 44 11.46 -3.36 9.99
CA VAL A 44 10.99 -3.19 8.61
C VAL A 44 10.93 -4.53 7.88
N LEU A 45 11.98 -5.36 7.99
CA LEU A 45 12.00 -6.69 7.39
C LEU A 45 10.90 -7.58 7.96
N TYR A 46 10.75 -7.61 9.28
CA TYR A 46 9.70 -8.39 9.94
C TYR A 46 8.30 -7.95 9.49
N MET A 47 8.02 -6.64 9.52
CA MET A 47 6.74 -6.08 9.07
C MET A 47 6.46 -6.39 7.59
N THR A 48 7.47 -6.35 6.75
CA THR A 48 7.34 -6.64 5.31
C THR A 48 7.02 -8.12 5.07
N VAL A 49 7.75 -9.03 5.72
CA VAL A 49 7.50 -10.49 5.61
C VAL A 49 6.12 -10.84 6.15
N GLN A 50 5.74 -10.25 7.29
CA GLN A 50 4.46 -10.48 7.91
C GLN A 50 3.31 -9.98 7.03
N ALA A 51 3.40 -8.78 6.49
CA ALA A 51 2.41 -8.22 5.58
C ALA A 51 2.28 -9.05 4.29
N TYR A 52 3.36 -9.66 3.80
CA TYR A 52 3.29 -10.57 2.66
C TYR A 52 2.30 -11.72 2.91
N ILE A 53 2.33 -12.28 4.12
CA ILE A 53 1.47 -13.41 4.51
C ILE A 53 0.06 -12.94 4.83
N GLU A 54 -0.09 -11.89 5.65
CA GLU A 54 -1.38 -11.45 6.21
C GLU A 54 -2.22 -10.65 5.26
N GLU A 55 -1.62 -9.66 4.59
CA GLU A 55 -2.33 -8.87 3.59
C GLU A 55 -2.52 -9.64 2.28
N GLY A 56 -1.88 -10.81 2.16
CA GLY A 56 -2.00 -11.66 0.98
C GLY A 56 -1.42 -10.98 -0.26
N ILE A 57 -0.22 -10.39 -0.16
CA ILE A 57 0.44 -9.65 -1.26
C ILE A 57 0.51 -10.51 -2.53
N GLY A 58 0.74 -11.83 -2.39
CA GLY A 58 0.73 -12.75 -3.53
C GLY A 58 -0.62 -12.79 -4.26
N SER A 59 -1.73 -12.79 -3.51
CA SER A 59 -3.09 -12.77 -4.08
C SER A 59 -3.44 -11.41 -4.70
N LEU A 60 -3.02 -10.31 -4.05
CA LEU A 60 -3.17 -8.97 -4.61
C LEU A 60 -2.40 -8.83 -5.93
N ALA A 61 -1.16 -9.31 -5.98
CA ALA A 61 -0.35 -9.34 -7.20
C ALA A 61 -1.02 -10.18 -8.30
N GLY A 62 -1.65 -11.32 -7.95
CA GLY A 62 -2.41 -12.14 -8.89
C GLY A 62 -3.62 -11.41 -9.48
N SER A 63 -4.38 -10.73 -8.65
CA SER A 63 -5.50 -9.89 -9.09
C SER A 63 -5.05 -8.76 -10.02
N LEU A 64 -3.94 -8.08 -9.66
CA LEU A 64 -3.35 -7.03 -10.49
C LEU A 64 -2.80 -7.58 -11.81
N THR A 65 -2.20 -8.77 -11.80
CA THR A 65 -1.73 -9.45 -13.00
C THR A 65 -2.88 -9.72 -13.98
N TYR A 66 -3.97 -10.30 -13.48
CA TYR A 66 -5.17 -10.55 -14.27
C TYR A 66 -5.75 -9.25 -14.85
N SER A 67 -5.92 -8.24 -14.01
CA SER A 67 -6.43 -6.93 -14.45
C SER A 67 -5.50 -6.26 -15.46
N THR A 68 -4.18 -6.37 -15.29
CA THR A 68 -3.17 -5.84 -16.23
C THR A 68 -3.28 -6.50 -17.60
N VAL A 69 -3.37 -7.83 -17.64
CA VAL A 69 -3.48 -8.58 -18.90
C VAL A 69 -4.77 -8.22 -19.64
N LEU A 70 -5.90 -8.15 -18.93
CA LEU A 70 -7.19 -7.74 -19.54
C LEU A 70 -7.16 -6.30 -20.06
N SER A 71 -6.44 -5.43 -19.38
CA SER A 71 -6.35 -4.01 -19.74
C SER A 71 -5.25 -3.70 -20.73
N LEU A 72 -4.41 -4.67 -21.12
CA LEU A 72 -3.27 -4.43 -22.01
C LEU A 72 -3.70 -3.84 -23.35
N VAL A 73 -4.68 -4.44 -24.01
CA VAL A 73 -5.20 -3.95 -25.29
C VAL A 73 -5.89 -2.59 -25.13
N PRO A 74 -6.81 -2.39 -24.16
CA PRO A 74 -7.36 -1.08 -23.84
C PRO A 74 -6.33 0.01 -23.58
N ILE A 75 -5.30 -0.27 -22.77
CA ILE A 75 -4.24 0.70 -22.47
C ILE A 75 -3.50 1.11 -23.74
N LEU A 76 -3.06 0.13 -24.53
CA LEU A 76 -2.37 0.39 -25.79
C LEU A 76 -3.26 1.20 -26.74
N ALA A 77 -4.56 0.89 -26.84
CA ALA A 77 -5.49 1.64 -27.68
C ALA A 77 -5.62 3.11 -27.23
N VAL A 78 -5.70 3.37 -25.93
CA VAL A 78 -5.77 4.74 -25.39
C VAL A 78 -4.46 5.49 -25.63
N ILE A 79 -3.31 4.87 -25.35
CA ILE A 79 -1.98 5.50 -25.55
C ILE A 79 -1.77 5.82 -27.03
N ILE A 80 -2.03 4.86 -27.92
CA ILE A 80 -1.86 5.06 -29.38
C ILE A 80 -2.87 6.08 -29.90
N GLY A 81 -4.12 6.03 -29.43
CA GLY A 81 -5.16 7.00 -29.82
C GLY A 81 -4.77 8.43 -29.45
N ILE A 82 -4.26 8.64 -28.24
CA ILE A 82 -3.73 9.94 -27.79
C ILE A 82 -2.50 10.32 -28.62
N ALA A 83 -1.52 9.42 -28.75
CA ALA A 83 -0.30 9.67 -29.52
C ALA A 83 -0.59 10.03 -30.99
N LYS A 84 -1.57 9.36 -31.60
CA LYS A 84 -2.03 9.66 -32.96
C LYS A 84 -2.63 11.07 -33.06
N GLY A 85 -3.41 11.50 -32.05
CA GLY A 85 -3.96 12.84 -31.98
C GLY A 85 -2.88 13.94 -31.97
N PHE A 86 -1.69 13.64 -31.41
CA PHE A 86 -0.53 14.54 -31.40
C PHE A 86 0.50 14.27 -32.50
N GLY A 87 0.28 13.31 -33.40
CA GLY A 87 1.24 12.94 -34.45
C GLY A 87 2.47 12.19 -33.94
N LEU A 88 2.43 11.60 -32.75
CA LEU A 88 3.56 11.00 -32.02
C LEU A 88 3.52 9.46 -32.00
N GLN A 89 2.68 8.81 -32.83
CA GLN A 89 2.44 7.38 -32.71
C GLN A 89 3.71 6.52 -32.90
N GLU A 90 4.57 6.84 -33.88
CA GLU A 90 5.82 6.09 -34.12
C GLU A 90 6.81 6.26 -32.97
N THR A 91 6.93 7.46 -32.44
CA THR A 91 7.80 7.74 -31.30
C THR A 91 7.39 6.97 -30.06
N VAL A 92 6.08 6.90 -29.78
CA VAL A 92 5.53 6.14 -28.66
C VAL A 92 5.69 4.64 -28.88
N ARG A 93 5.47 4.15 -30.10
CA ARG A 93 5.71 2.75 -30.47
C ARG A 93 7.15 2.33 -30.18
N ASP A 94 8.12 3.10 -30.68
CA ASP A 94 9.55 2.82 -30.49
C ASP A 94 9.97 2.90 -29.03
N ALA A 95 9.39 3.83 -28.27
CA ALA A 95 9.64 3.95 -26.85
C ALA A 95 9.11 2.74 -26.07
N LEU A 96 7.89 2.27 -26.37
CA LEU A 96 7.29 1.08 -25.76
C LEU A 96 8.09 -0.18 -26.08
N MET A 97 8.51 -0.36 -27.34
CA MET A 97 9.33 -1.52 -27.74
C MET A 97 10.66 -1.56 -27.01
N ARG A 98 11.29 -0.40 -26.81
CA ARG A 98 12.57 -0.30 -26.04
C ARG A 98 12.38 -0.49 -24.53
N ALA A 99 11.22 -0.11 -24.00
CA ALA A 99 10.94 -0.24 -22.56
C ALA A 99 10.66 -1.69 -22.11
N LEU A 100 10.35 -2.60 -23.06
CA LEU A 100 9.89 -3.97 -22.78
C LEU A 100 10.77 -5.01 -23.51
N PRO A 101 12.08 -5.05 -23.22
CA PRO A 101 13.00 -6.00 -23.86
C PRO A 101 12.60 -7.44 -23.54
N GLY A 102 12.61 -8.31 -24.56
CA GLY A 102 12.24 -9.71 -24.44
C GLY A 102 10.75 -10.02 -24.69
N HIS A 103 9.93 -9.01 -24.93
CA HIS A 103 8.49 -9.14 -25.21
C HIS A 103 8.07 -8.43 -26.50
N GLU A 104 9.01 -8.13 -27.38
CA GLU A 104 8.79 -7.34 -28.60
C GLU A 104 7.75 -7.99 -29.53
N VAL A 105 7.72 -9.34 -29.59
CA VAL A 105 6.81 -10.09 -30.45
C VAL A 105 5.37 -10.00 -29.96
N GLU A 106 5.14 -10.17 -28.67
CA GLU A 106 3.83 -10.11 -28.03
C GLU A 106 3.24 -8.69 -28.13
N PHE A 107 4.04 -7.69 -27.79
CA PHE A 107 3.63 -6.29 -27.88
C PHE A 107 3.45 -5.84 -29.34
N GLY A 108 4.29 -6.30 -30.27
CA GLY A 108 4.14 -6.04 -31.69
C GLY A 108 2.82 -6.54 -32.24
N LYS A 109 2.41 -7.74 -31.85
CA LYS A 109 1.09 -8.30 -32.20
C LYS A 109 -0.06 -7.48 -31.58
N ALA A 110 0.03 -7.19 -30.29
CA ALA A 110 -0.98 -6.38 -29.60
C ALA A 110 -1.11 -4.99 -30.24
N PHE A 111 0.00 -4.37 -30.61
CA PHE A 111 0.02 -3.08 -31.28
C PHE A 111 -0.66 -3.15 -32.67
N ALA A 112 -0.36 -4.17 -33.47
CA ALA A 112 -0.99 -4.37 -34.77
C ALA A 112 -2.52 -4.61 -34.65
N TYR A 113 -2.97 -5.33 -33.63
CA TYR A 113 -4.41 -5.49 -33.36
C TYR A 113 -5.07 -4.16 -33.03
N VAL A 114 -4.44 -3.32 -32.22
CA VAL A 114 -4.96 -2.00 -31.87
C VAL A 114 -4.99 -1.07 -33.08
N GLU A 115 -3.94 -1.03 -33.90
CA GLU A 115 -3.93 -0.23 -35.16
C GLU A 115 -5.02 -0.66 -36.12
N ASN A 116 -5.18 -1.96 -36.34
CA ASN A 116 -6.26 -2.49 -37.18
C ASN A 116 -7.63 -2.13 -36.60
N TYR A 117 -7.83 -2.24 -35.32
CA TYR A 117 -9.08 -1.83 -34.69
C TYR A 117 -9.37 -0.34 -34.90
N LEU A 118 -8.40 0.52 -34.62
CA LEU A 118 -8.52 1.98 -34.77
C LEU A 118 -8.68 2.42 -36.24
N SER A 119 -8.20 1.64 -37.21
CA SER A 119 -8.34 1.93 -38.64
C SER A 119 -9.68 1.46 -39.21
N GLN A 120 -10.27 0.39 -38.68
CA GLN A 120 -11.54 -0.19 -39.17
C GLN A 120 -12.79 0.50 -38.61
N VAL A 121 -12.64 1.29 -37.55
CA VAL A 121 -13.76 1.94 -36.87
C VAL A 121 -14.18 3.18 -37.64
N GLN A 122 -15.09 3.02 -38.62
CA GLN A 122 -15.67 4.06 -39.49
C GLN A 122 -17.13 4.36 -39.11
N GLY A 123 -17.45 4.70 -37.88
CA GLY A 123 -18.84 5.02 -37.55
C GLY A 123 -18.95 5.79 -36.23
N GLY A 124 -19.36 7.05 -36.27
CA GLY A 124 -19.28 8.02 -35.19
C GLY A 124 -19.79 7.55 -33.80
N LEU A 125 -20.94 6.88 -33.72
CA LEU A 125 -21.57 6.51 -32.46
C LEU A 125 -20.93 5.28 -31.84
N PHE A 126 -20.57 4.27 -32.64
CA PHE A 126 -19.87 3.06 -32.18
C PHE A 126 -18.42 3.34 -31.74
N ILE A 127 -17.76 4.34 -32.35
CA ILE A 127 -16.43 4.82 -31.93
C ILE A 127 -16.50 5.39 -30.51
N GLY A 128 -17.49 6.25 -30.24
CA GLY A 128 -17.65 6.89 -28.94
C GLY A 128 -17.87 5.86 -27.82
N VAL A 129 -18.75 4.89 -28.04
CA VAL A 129 -19.03 3.83 -27.05
C VAL A 129 -17.81 2.93 -26.84
N GLY A 130 -17.14 2.51 -27.93
CA GLY A 130 -15.94 1.68 -27.85
C GLY A 130 -14.80 2.39 -27.11
N LEU A 131 -14.53 3.66 -27.41
CA LEU A 131 -13.51 4.44 -26.74
C LEU A 131 -13.85 4.68 -25.25
N ALA A 132 -15.12 4.95 -24.94
CA ALA A 132 -15.57 5.09 -23.55
C ALA A 132 -15.38 3.80 -22.75
N LEU A 133 -15.66 2.64 -23.36
CA LEU A 133 -15.46 1.33 -22.73
C LEU A 133 -13.97 1.03 -22.52
N LEU A 134 -13.11 1.32 -23.48
CA LEU A 134 -11.66 1.20 -23.34
C LEU A 134 -11.15 2.09 -22.22
N PHE A 135 -11.57 3.35 -22.19
CA PHE A 135 -11.20 4.29 -21.14
C PHE A 135 -11.68 3.84 -19.75
N TYR A 136 -12.92 3.35 -19.65
CA TYR A 136 -13.46 2.77 -18.43
C TYR A 136 -12.62 1.59 -17.92
N THR A 137 -12.20 0.68 -18.82
CA THR A 137 -11.37 -0.48 -18.46
C THR A 137 -10.02 -0.05 -17.89
N VAL A 138 -9.42 1.00 -18.46
CA VAL A 138 -8.16 1.55 -17.98
C VAL A 138 -8.32 2.20 -16.60
N LEU A 139 -9.40 2.98 -16.41
CA LEU A 139 -9.72 3.57 -15.10
C LEU A 139 -9.95 2.49 -14.03
N MET A 140 -10.58 1.38 -14.42
CA MET A 140 -10.82 0.24 -13.54
C MET A 140 -9.50 -0.38 -13.07
N LEU A 141 -8.52 -0.59 -13.98
CA LEU A 141 -7.19 -1.08 -13.62
C LEU A 141 -6.51 -0.14 -12.61
N ILE A 142 -6.49 1.16 -12.90
CA ILE A 142 -5.85 2.14 -12.02
C ILE A 142 -6.53 2.17 -10.65
N SER A 143 -7.86 2.06 -10.61
CA SER A 143 -8.61 1.92 -9.36
C SER A 143 -8.17 0.68 -8.58
N THR A 144 -7.99 -0.46 -9.26
CA THR A 144 -7.53 -1.71 -8.63
C THR A 144 -6.11 -1.56 -8.06
N ILE A 145 -5.23 -0.84 -8.77
CA ILE A 145 -3.88 -0.51 -8.29
C ILE A 145 -3.96 0.38 -7.03
N GLU A 146 -4.73 1.47 -7.10
CA GLU A 146 -4.92 2.39 -5.97
C GLU A 146 -5.50 1.66 -4.75
N ASP A 147 -6.48 0.79 -4.95
CA ASP A 147 -7.11 0.03 -3.87
C ASP A 147 -6.12 -0.95 -3.21
N ALA A 148 -5.24 -1.59 -3.99
CA ALA A 148 -4.17 -2.44 -3.46
C ALA A 148 -3.16 -1.63 -2.61
N PHE A 149 -2.76 -0.45 -3.09
CA PHE A 149 -1.87 0.44 -2.33
C PHE A 149 -2.53 0.99 -1.07
N ASN A 150 -3.79 1.43 -1.17
CA ASN A 150 -4.56 1.94 -0.03
C ASN A 150 -4.74 0.86 1.04
N ARG A 151 -4.91 -0.40 0.63
CA ARG A 151 -4.97 -1.53 1.56
C ARG A 151 -3.66 -1.72 2.31
N LEU A 152 -2.51 -1.71 1.62
CA LEU A 152 -1.19 -1.83 2.25
C LEU A 152 -0.87 -0.64 3.16
N TRP A 153 -1.33 0.56 2.79
CA TRP A 153 -1.16 1.79 3.57
C TRP A 153 -2.24 1.98 4.63
N GLN A 154 -3.20 1.04 4.76
CA GLN A 154 -4.31 1.10 5.69
C GLN A 154 -5.07 2.44 5.61
N ALA A 155 -5.24 2.96 4.38
CA ALA A 155 -5.94 4.21 4.14
C ALA A 155 -7.41 4.10 4.57
N PRO A 156 -7.93 5.03 5.42
CA PRO A 156 -9.28 4.91 5.98
C PRO A 156 -10.38 5.11 4.93
N TYR A 157 -10.08 5.87 3.87
CA TYR A 157 -11.08 6.24 2.85
C TYR A 157 -10.49 6.11 1.45
N ALA A 158 -11.31 5.62 0.51
CA ALA A 158 -11.00 5.65 -0.91
C ALA A 158 -11.28 7.05 -1.49
N ARG A 159 -10.51 7.49 -2.48
CA ARG A 159 -10.79 8.75 -3.19
C ARG A 159 -12.13 8.68 -3.91
N PRO A 160 -12.92 9.78 -3.93
CA PRO A 160 -14.16 9.84 -4.72
C PRO A 160 -13.84 9.69 -6.22
N TRP A 161 -14.73 9.01 -6.96
CA TRP A 161 -14.58 8.67 -8.38
C TRP A 161 -14.22 9.87 -9.26
N SER A 162 -14.84 11.02 -9.02
CA SER A 162 -14.59 12.25 -9.78
C SER A 162 -13.13 12.72 -9.70
N ARG A 163 -12.52 12.67 -8.52
CA ARG A 163 -11.10 13.02 -8.33
C ARG A 163 -10.17 11.98 -8.94
N ARG A 164 -10.54 10.69 -8.89
CA ARG A 164 -9.78 9.63 -9.57
C ARG A 164 -9.70 9.89 -11.07
N VAL A 165 -10.84 10.14 -11.71
CA VAL A 165 -10.91 10.40 -13.16
C VAL A 165 -10.06 11.60 -13.57
N ILE A 166 -10.17 12.74 -12.86
CA ILE A 166 -9.42 13.95 -13.18
C ILE A 166 -7.91 13.74 -13.06
N ASN A 167 -7.45 13.13 -11.97
CA ASN A 167 -6.02 12.90 -11.72
C ASN A 167 -5.42 11.95 -12.75
N TYR A 168 -6.15 10.90 -13.12
CA TYR A 168 -5.64 9.90 -14.06
C TYR A 168 -5.74 10.34 -15.50
N LEU A 169 -6.74 11.14 -15.86
CA LEU A 169 -6.81 11.76 -17.18
C LEU A 169 -5.58 12.63 -17.45
N GLY A 170 -5.16 13.42 -16.44
CA GLY A 170 -3.91 14.19 -16.51
C GLY A 170 -2.68 13.29 -16.74
N ALA A 171 -2.59 12.17 -16.03
CA ALA A 171 -1.50 11.22 -16.21
C ALA A 171 -1.49 10.58 -17.60
N PHE A 172 -2.67 10.24 -18.17
CA PHE A 172 -2.79 9.68 -19.51
C PHE A 172 -2.35 10.64 -20.61
N ILE A 173 -2.58 11.93 -20.44
CA ILE A 173 -2.12 12.95 -21.40
C ILE A 173 -0.63 13.20 -21.23
N LEU A 174 -0.16 13.27 -19.99
CA LEU A 174 1.23 13.60 -19.67
C LEU A 174 2.18 12.45 -20.03
N PHE A 175 1.76 11.18 -19.89
CA PHE A 175 2.63 10.02 -20.07
C PHE A 175 3.18 9.89 -21.51
N PRO A 176 2.37 9.96 -22.60
CA PRO A 176 2.89 9.94 -23.96
C PRO A 176 3.82 11.14 -24.24
N LEU A 177 3.52 12.31 -23.68
CA LEU A 177 4.34 13.50 -23.81
C LEU A 177 5.72 13.33 -23.16
N LEU A 178 5.75 12.77 -21.95
CA LEU A 178 7.01 12.46 -21.23
C LEU A 178 7.83 11.40 -21.97
N LEU A 179 7.20 10.36 -22.51
CA LEU A 179 7.88 9.34 -23.32
C LEU A 179 8.52 9.96 -24.56
N THR A 180 7.82 10.88 -25.23
CA THR A 180 8.35 11.57 -26.39
C THR A 180 9.55 12.45 -26.05
N ILE A 181 9.45 13.23 -24.98
CA ILE A 181 10.55 14.07 -24.49
C ILE A 181 11.75 13.19 -24.08
N SER A 182 11.52 12.10 -23.36
CA SER A 182 12.57 11.15 -22.96
C SER A 182 13.29 10.55 -24.15
N SER A 183 12.53 10.09 -25.15
CA SER A 183 13.09 9.51 -26.38
C SER A 183 13.86 10.56 -27.20
N GLY A 184 13.33 11.77 -27.31
CA GLY A 184 13.99 12.89 -27.97
C GLY A 184 15.29 13.29 -27.30
N THR A 185 15.32 13.32 -25.97
CA THR A 185 16.53 13.61 -25.19
C THR A 185 17.60 12.54 -25.39
N THR A 186 17.23 11.27 -25.40
CA THR A 186 18.15 10.15 -25.66
C THR A 186 18.78 10.22 -27.05
N LEU A 187 17.96 10.51 -28.08
CA LEU A 187 18.44 10.70 -29.45
C LEU A 187 19.36 11.93 -29.55
N PHE A 188 18.97 13.06 -28.95
CA PHE A 188 19.79 14.27 -28.92
C PHE A 188 21.14 14.01 -28.28
N LEU A 189 21.18 13.38 -27.11
CA LEU A 189 22.41 13.05 -26.40
C LEU A 189 23.29 12.05 -27.17
N SER A 190 22.72 11.04 -27.81
CA SER A 190 23.47 10.09 -28.63
C SER A 190 24.08 10.76 -29.87
N THR A 191 23.35 11.69 -30.50
CA THR A 191 23.83 12.46 -31.64
C THR A 191 24.96 13.41 -31.20
N LEU A 192 24.79 14.08 -30.08
CA LEU A 192 25.81 14.96 -29.50
C LEU A 192 27.11 14.20 -29.15
N SER A 193 26.93 13.01 -28.53
CA SER A 193 28.07 12.12 -28.22
C SER A 193 28.81 11.66 -29.45
N ASN A 194 28.11 11.26 -30.49
CA ASN A 194 28.73 10.73 -31.71
C ASN A 194 29.32 11.82 -32.60
N THR A 195 28.73 13.03 -32.62
CA THR A 195 29.14 14.11 -33.54
C THR A 195 30.23 15.02 -32.93
N TYR A 196 30.11 15.35 -31.66
CA TYR A 196 31.00 16.36 -31.02
C TYR A 196 31.99 15.81 -30.01
N LEU A 197 31.73 14.63 -29.42
CA LEU A 197 32.58 14.03 -28.39
C LEU A 197 33.39 12.83 -28.86
N GLY A 198 33.19 12.40 -30.12
CA GLY A 198 33.87 11.24 -30.71
C GLY A 198 35.40 11.38 -30.78
N GLU A 199 35.91 12.62 -30.78
CA GLU A 199 37.34 12.90 -30.80
C GLU A 199 38.03 12.91 -29.41
N LEU A 200 37.24 12.96 -28.32
CA LEU A 200 37.72 12.97 -26.94
C LEU A 200 37.43 11.61 -26.27
N GLY A 201 38.20 10.58 -26.54
CA GLY A 201 38.00 9.21 -26.18
C GLY A 201 37.66 8.90 -24.70
N ILE A 202 38.11 9.71 -23.73
CA ILE A 202 37.78 9.55 -22.31
C ILE A 202 36.37 10.07 -22.00
N ILE A 203 35.97 11.17 -22.62
CA ILE A 203 34.68 11.83 -22.43
C ILE A 203 33.56 10.97 -23.06
N SER A 204 33.82 10.33 -24.22
CA SER A 204 32.88 9.45 -24.88
C SER A 204 32.59 8.20 -24.05
N ALA A 205 33.61 7.59 -23.43
CA ALA A 205 33.46 6.43 -22.55
C ALA A 205 32.65 6.76 -21.29
N LEU A 206 32.92 7.88 -20.64
CA LEU A 206 32.16 8.35 -19.48
C LEU A 206 30.69 8.68 -19.83
N THR A 207 30.47 9.35 -20.96
CA THR A 207 29.13 9.70 -21.43
C THR A 207 28.32 8.45 -21.76
N THR A 208 28.92 7.43 -22.39
CA THR A 208 28.26 6.15 -22.70
C THR A 208 27.88 5.39 -21.41
N GLN A 209 28.75 5.40 -20.40
CA GLN A 209 28.45 4.78 -19.11
C GLN A 209 27.32 5.51 -18.37
N ILE A 210 27.35 6.84 -18.34
CA ILE A 210 26.29 7.65 -17.70
C ILE A 210 24.96 7.46 -18.42
N LEU A 211 24.94 7.50 -19.75
CA LEU A 211 23.75 7.24 -20.56
C LEU A 211 23.21 5.82 -20.34
N GLY A 212 24.10 4.85 -20.14
CA GLY A 212 23.71 3.46 -19.79
C GLY A 212 23.00 3.36 -18.44
N LEU A 213 23.23 4.28 -17.50
CA LEU A 213 22.56 4.31 -16.19
C LEU A 213 21.17 4.97 -16.23
N VAL A 214 20.88 5.78 -17.25
CA VAL A 214 19.62 6.54 -17.35
C VAL A 214 18.38 5.65 -17.25
N PRO A 215 18.25 4.50 -17.95
CA PRO A 215 17.10 3.63 -17.81
C PRO A 215 16.90 3.12 -16.37
N TYR A 216 17.98 2.80 -15.68
CA TYR A 216 17.94 2.31 -14.29
C TYR A 216 17.45 3.39 -13.32
N VAL A 217 17.94 4.63 -13.52
CA VAL A 217 17.50 5.79 -12.73
C VAL A 217 16.03 6.10 -13.00
N LEU A 218 15.58 6.06 -14.25
CA LEU A 218 14.18 6.30 -14.63
C LEU A 218 13.23 5.27 -14.01
N VAL A 219 13.58 3.99 -14.06
CA VAL A 219 12.78 2.93 -13.43
C VAL A 219 12.71 3.15 -11.91
N THR A 220 13.83 3.43 -11.27
CA THR A 220 13.87 3.73 -9.83
C THR A 220 13.04 4.95 -9.48
N LEU A 221 13.15 6.03 -10.25
CA LEU A 221 12.33 7.23 -10.08
C LEU A 221 10.84 6.92 -10.25
N GLY A 222 10.49 6.07 -11.22
CA GLY A 222 9.13 5.58 -11.42
C GLY A 222 8.58 4.89 -10.15
N PHE A 223 9.36 4.02 -9.50
CA PHE A 223 8.96 3.40 -8.23
C PHE A 223 8.81 4.44 -7.10
N VAL A 224 9.72 5.40 -7.00
CA VAL A 224 9.62 6.48 -6.01
C VAL A 224 8.33 7.28 -6.22
N CYS A 225 8.04 7.68 -7.45
CA CYS A 225 6.82 8.40 -7.80
C CYS A 225 5.56 7.57 -7.48
N LEU A 226 5.58 6.27 -7.81
CA LEU A 226 4.48 5.36 -7.54
C LEU A 226 4.18 5.26 -6.04
N TYR A 227 5.22 5.11 -5.21
CA TYR A 227 5.06 5.00 -3.76
C TYR A 227 4.68 6.32 -3.10
N PHE A 228 5.05 7.45 -3.70
CA PHE A 228 4.76 8.77 -3.16
C PHE A 228 3.36 9.28 -3.54
N PHE A 229 2.91 9.03 -4.78
CA PHE A 229 1.67 9.64 -5.31
C PHE A 229 0.45 8.73 -5.29
N VAL A 230 0.60 7.40 -5.41
CA VAL A 230 -0.53 6.47 -5.54
C VAL A 230 -1.33 6.33 -4.24
N PRO A 231 -0.70 6.13 -3.05
CA PRO A 231 -1.46 5.98 -1.82
C PRO A 231 -2.32 7.21 -1.49
N ASN A 232 -3.53 6.99 -0.97
CA ASN A 232 -4.41 8.09 -0.55
C ASN A 232 -4.15 8.51 0.91
N VAL A 233 -2.87 8.58 1.28
CA VAL A 233 -2.40 9.04 2.60
C VAL A 233 -1.14 9.88 2.42
N ARG A 234 -0.74 10.63 3.43
CA ARG A 234 0.53 11.39 3.37
C ARG A 234 1.72 10.44 3.49
N VAL A 235 2.42 10.27 2.39
CA VAL A 235 3.69 9.55 2.34
C VAL A 235 4.84 10.55 2.45
N HIS A 236 5.80 10.28 3.34
CA HIS A 236 7.02 11.07 3.42
C HIS A 236 7.97 10.70 2.28
N PHE A 237 8.68 11.71 1.74
CA PHE A 237 9.57 11.51 0.59
C PHE A 237 10.72 10.52 0.87
N ILE A 238 11.34 10.59 2.06
CA ILE A 238 12.49 9.73 2.41
C ILE A 238 12.12 8.23 2.45
N PRO A 239 11.04 7.78 3.12
CA PRO A 239 10.57 6.40 3.03
C PRO A 239 10.28 5.94 1.59
N ALA A 240 9.62 6.79 0.79
CA ALA A 240 9.34 6.48 -0.61
C ALA A 240 10.62 6.35 -1.45
N LEU A 241 11.61 7.21 -1.21
CA LEU A 241 12.91 7.17 -1.90
C LEU A 241 13.69 5.89 -1.56
N ILE A 242 13.80 5.54 -0.28
CA ILE A 242 14.51 4.33 0.14
C ILE A 242 13.82 3.08 -0.42
N ALA A 243 12.51 3.00 -0.29
CA ALA A 243 11.74 1.87 -0.83
C ALA A 243 11.82 1.80 -2.36
N GLY A 244 11.76 2.94 -3.06
CA GLY A 244 11.92 3.01 -4.51
C GLY A 244 13.29 2.56 -4.99
N LEU A 245 14.36 2.90 -4.27
CA LEU A 245 15.70 2.40 -4.53
C LEU A 245 15.78 0.87 -4.36
N ILE A 246 15.27 0.34 -3.26
CA ILE A 246 15.27 -1.10 -2.99
C ILE A 246 14.45 -1.86 -4.06
N ALA A 247 13.23 -1.38 -4.35
CA ALA A 247 12.36 -2.00 -5.34
C ALA A 247 12.92 -1.86 -6.76
N GLY A 248 13.51 -0.70 -7.10
CA GLY A 248 14.16 -0.48 -8.38
C GLY A 248 15.34 -1.44 -8.61
N ILE A 249 16.21 -1.59 -7.63
CA ILE A 249 17.33 -2.56 -7.70
C ILE A 249 16.79 -3.99 -7.80
N ALA A 250 15.82 -4.36 -6.95
CA ALA A 250 15.21 -5.70 -6.98
C ALA A 250 14.57 -6.00 -8.34
N PHE A 251 13.88 -5.03 -8.93
CA PHE A 251 13.27 -5.17 -10.25
C PHE A 251 14.32 -5.35 -11.36
N GLN A 252 15.41 -4.59 -11.32
CA GLN A 252 16.49 -4.72 -12.30
C GLN A 252 17.17 -6.09 -12.22
N ILE A 253 17.45 -6.56 -11.00
CA ILE A 253 17.99 -7.91 -10.79
C ILE A 253 17.02 -8.96 -11.32
N PHE A 254 15.74 -8.84 -10.97
CA PHE A 254 14.69 -9.73 -11.47
C PHE A 254 14.62 -9.72 -12.99
N GLN A 255 14.62 -8.55 -13.62
CA GLN A 255 14.57 -8.42 -15.08
C GLN A 255 15.78 -9.08 -15.75
N ALA A 256 16.98 -8.88 -15.22
CA ALA A 256 18.19 -9.53 -15.74
C ALA A 256 18.13 -11.06 -15.63
N LEU A 257 17.68 -11.58 -14.47
CA LEU A 257 17.49 -13.00 -14.24
C LEU A 257 16.42 -13.60 -15.16
N TYR A 258 15.31 -12.87 -15.35
CA TYR A 258 14.21 -13.31 -16.18
C TYR A 258 14.63 -13.41 -17.65
N ILE A 259 15.27 -12.38 -18.21
CA ILE A 259 15.74 -12.37 -19.61
C ILE A 259 16.74 -13.53 -19.84
N ASN A 260 17.72 -13.68 -18.95
CA ASN A 260 18.69 -14.79 -19.05
C ASN A 260 18.00 -16.16 -18.92
N GLY A 261 17.03 -16.29 -18.02
CA GLY A 261 16.23 -17.51 -17.84
C GLY A 261 15.40 -17.85 -19.07
N VAL A 262 14.72 -16.87 -19.66
CA VAL A 262 13.94 -17.06 -20.91
C VAL A 262 14.85 -17.48 -22.07
N LEU A 263 16.02 -16.84 -22.23
CA LEU A 263 17.00 -17.21 -23.25
C LEU A 263 17.53 -18.64 -23.04
N TRP A 264 17.73 -19.06 -21.80
CA TRP A 264 18.15 -20.41 -21.46
C TRP A 264 17.06 -21.43 -21.78
N ILE A 265 15.81 -21.20 -21.36
CA ILE A 265 14.64 -22.03 -21.66
C ILE A 265 14.43 -22.13 -23.17
N SER A 266 14.54 -21.03 -23.91
CA SER A 266 14.36 -21.03 -25.38
C SER A 266 15.33 -21.96 -26.12
N ARG A 267 16.55 -22.15 -25.61
CA ARG A 267 17.53 -23.08 -26.20
C ARG A 267 17.15 -24.54 -26.03
N TYR A 268 16.35 -24.87 -25.00
CA TYR A 268 15.92 -26.27 -24.73
C TYR A 268 14.49 -26.56 -25.24
N ASN A 269 13.87 -25.63 -25.95
CA ASN A 269 12.43 -25.61 -26.14
C ASN A 269 11.93 -26.26 -27.43
N ALA A 270 12.35 -27.49 -27.71
CA ALA A 270 11.74 -28.29 -28.76
C ALA A 270 10.30 -28.77 -28.42
N ILE A 271 9.92 -28.79 -27.13
CA ILE A 271 8.67 -29.40 -26.66
C ILE A 271 7.56 -28.36 -26.43
N TYR A 272 7.86 -27.20 -25.87
CA TYR A 272 6.83 -26.21 -25.48
C TYR A 272 6.58 -25.10 -26.51
N GLY A 273 7.51 -24.85 -27.46
CA GLY A 273 7.35 -23.87 -28.56
C GLY A 273 6.79 -22.52 -28.11
N SER A 274 5.84 -21.98 -28.87
CA SER A 274 5.15 -20.71 -28.58
C SER A 274 4.21 -20.77 -27.37
N PHE A 275 3.86 -21.95 -26.86
CA PHE A 275 3.00 -22.10 -25.68
C PHE A 275 3.66 -21.61 -24.39
N ALA A 276 4.98 -21.63 -24.29
CA ALA A 276 5.69 -21.15 -23.11
C ALA A 276 5.63 -19.62 -22.94
N ALA A 277 5.41 -18.87 -24.01
CA ALA A 277 5.44 -17.40 -23.98
C ALA A 277 4.38 -16.80 -23.06
N VAL A 278 3.14 -17.31 -23.10
CA VAL A 278 2.04 -16.79 -22.26
C VAL A 278 2.27 -17.04 -20.78
N PRO A 279 2.55 -18.27 -20.30
CA PRO A 279 2.89 -18.51 -18.89
C PRO A 279 4.09 -17.68 -18.41
N LEU A 280 5.14 -17.55 -19.24
CA LEU A 280 6.31 -16.74 -18.88
C LEU A 280 5.96 -15.26 -18.76
N ALA A 281 5.17 -14.70 -19.68
CA ALA A 281 4.71 -13.33 -19.59
C ALA A 281 3.85 -13.10 -18.34
N LEU A 282 2.93 -14.03 -18.01
CA LEU A 282 2.14 -13.97 -16.78
C LEU A 282 3.01 -14.00 -15.53
N LEU A 283 4.04 -14.88 -15.52
CA LEU A 283 4.99 -14.97 -14.41
C LEU A 283 5.77 -13.66 -14.25
N TRP A 284 6.20 -13.05 -15.36
CA TRP A 284 6.91 -11.77 -15.35
C TRP A 284 6.05 -10.66 -14.74
N ILE A 285 4.79 -10.54 -15.17
CA ILE A 285 3.84 -9.55 -14.65
C ILE A 285 3.57 -9.80 -13.17
N GLN A 286 3.34 -11.07 -12.78
CA GLN A 286 3.07 -11.48 -11.41
C GLN A 286 4.22 -11.11 -10.46
N LEU A 287 5.45 -11.45 -10.81
CA LEU A 287 6.62 -11.16 -10.00
C LEU A 287 6.92 -9.65 -9.97
N SER A 288 6.68 -8.94 -11.07
CA SER A 288 6.77 -7.49 -11.11
C SER A 288 5.82 -6.85 -10.11
N TRP A 289 4.55 -7.28 -10.06
CA TRP A 289 3.59 -6.78 -9.08
C TRP A 289 3.95 -7.14 -7.64
N ILE A 290 4.50 -8.32 -7.39
CA ILE A 290 5.02 -8.68 -6.06
C ILE A 290 6.12 -7.71 -5.63
N ILE A 291 7.08 -7.39 -6.49
CA ILE A 291 8.16 -6.45 -6.19
C ILE A 291 7.60 -5.06 -5.92
N ILE A 292 6.65 -4.60 -6.75
CA ILE A 292 5.98 -3.31 -6.59
C ILE A 292 5.27 -3.21 -5.23
N LEU A 293 4.46 -4.20 -4.88
CA LEU A 293 3.70 -4.20 -3.64
C LEU A 293 4.59 -4.38 -2.40
N LEU A 294 5.64 -5.19 -2.49
CA LEU A 294 6.65 -5.30 -1.42
C LEU A 294 7.37 -3.97 -1.18
N GLY A 295 7.72 -3.24 -2.24
CA GLY A 295 8.30 -1.91 -2.12
C GLY A 295 7.35 -0.92 -1.46
N ALA A 296 6.06 -0.93 -1.82
CA ALA A 296 5.04 -0.12 -1.15
C ALA A 296 4.94 -0.45 0.35
N GLN A 297 4.99 -1.75 0.70
CA GLN A 297 4.99 -2.21 2.08
C GLN A 297 6.27 -1.80 2.83
N ILE A 298 7.43 -1.84 2.18
CA ILE A 298 8.69 -1.35 2.75
C ILE A 298 8.59 0.14 3.05
N SER A 299 8.04 0.95 2.13
CA SER A 299 7.82 2.38 2.33
C SER A 299 6.93 2.65 3.55
N TYR A 300 5.80 1.95 3.66
CA TYR A 300 4.91 1.99 4.82
C TYR A 300 5.65 1.60 6.12
N SER A 301 6.37 0.49 6.08
CA SER A 301 7.09 -0.02 7.25
C SER A 301 8.18 0.95 7.73
N ILE A 302 8.94 1.58 6.82
CA ILE A 302 9.94 2.59 7.17
C ILE A 302 9.29 3.81 7.83
N GLN A 303 8.17 4.28 7.29
CA GLN A 303 7.46 5.44 7.82
C GLN A 303 6.91 5.20 9.22
N HIS A 304 6.44 3.97 9.51
CA HIS A 304 5.74 3.65 10.75
C HIS A 304 6.55 2.79 11.74
N VAL A 305 7.83 2.52 11.46
CA VAL A 305 8.70 1.60 12.22
C VAL A 305 8.75 1.87 13.72
N TRP A 306 8.61 3.12 14.15
CA TRP A 306 8.65 3.54 15.55
C TRP A 306 7.27 3.74 16.19
N HIS A 307 6.18 3.61 15.41
CA HIS A 307 4.82 3.72 15.93
C HIS A 307 4.28 2.38 16.47
N PHE A 308 5.00 1.27 16.19
CA PHE A 308 4.63 -0.05 16.69
C PHE A 308 5.41 -0.36 17.97
N THR A 309 4.69 -0.53 19.08
CA THR A 309 5.22 -1.00 20.38
C THR A 309 5.00 -2.49 20.61
N SER A 310 4.27 -3.15 19.70
CA SER A 310 4.04 -4.59 19.70
C SER A 310 4.06 -5.12 18.25
N PRO A 311 4.38 -6.42 18.05
CA PRO A 311 4.34 -7.01 16.72
C PRO A 311 2.94 -6.85 16.12
N PRO A 312 2.83 -6.57 14.80
CA PRO A 312 1.56 -6.39 14.12
C PRO A 312 0.55 -7.53 14.34
N ASN A 313 1.06 -8.75 14.61
CA ASN A 313 0.29 -9.99 14.91
C ASN A 313 0.19 -10.31 16.39
N SER A 314 0.18 -9.34 17.26
CA SER A 314 -0.24 -9.64 18.62
C SER A 314 -1.64 -10.27 18.55
N ARG A 315 -1.81 -11.43 19.25
CA ARG A 315 -3.13 -12.08 19.42
C ARG A 315 -4.17 -11.01 19.72
N PRO A 316 -5.42 -11.18 19.24
CA PRO A 316 -6.46 -10.22 19.56
C PRO A 316 -6.41 -9.93 21.07
N LEU A 317 -6.43 -8.66 21.42
CA LEU A 317 -6.37 -8.22 22.80
C LEU A 317 -7.43 -8.98 23.60
N SER A 318 -7.07 -9.45 24.77
CA SER A 318 -8.11 -9.98 25.69
C SER A 318 -9.16 -8.89 25.90
N ARG A 319 -10.42 -9.30 26.07
CA ARG A 319 -11.51 -8.35 26.28
C ARG A 319 -11.19 -7.32 27.37
N ARG A 320 -10.60 -7.77 28.48
CA ARG A 320 -10.15 -6.89 29.56
C ARG A 320 -9.18 -5.80 29.08
N TYR A 321 -8.23 -6.18 28.22
CA TYR A 321 -7.25 -5.23 27.67
C TYR A 321 -7.90 -4.27 26.68
N ALA A 322 -8.79 -4.77 25.80
CA ALA A 322 -9.52 -3.93 24.85
C ALA A 322 -10.42 -2.91 25.59
N ASP A 323 -11.15 -3.34 26.60
CA ASP A 323 -11.98 -2.45 27.44
C ASP A 323 -11.12 -1.37 28.11
N THR A 324 -9.92 -1.72 28.61
CA THR A 324 -8.98 -0.73 29.20
C THR A 324 -8.50 0.29 28.16
N VAL A 325 -8.21 -0.13 26.94
CA VAL A 325 -7.84 0.78 25.83
C VAL A 325 -9.00 1.72 25.51
N PHE A 326 -10.22 1.22 25.40
CA PHE A 326 -11.40 2.06 25.16
C PHE A 326 -11.58 3.09 26.26
N ILE A 327 -11.49 2.68 27.51
CA ILE A 327 -11.60 3.58 28.67
C ILE A 327 -10.54 4.69 28.61
N ALA A 328 -9.26 4.32 28.39
CA ALA A 328 -8.17 5.28 28.34
C ALA A 328 -8.34 6.30 27.19
N LEU A 329 -8.72 5.85 26.00
CA LEU A 329 -8.93 6.72 24.85
C LEU A 329 -10.09 7.69 25.07
N VAL A 330 -11.26 7.18 25.53
CA VAL A 330 -12.45 8.02 25.75
C VAL A 330 -12.21 8.99 26.90
N ALA A 331 -11.58 8.57 28.00
CA ALA A 331 -11.22 9.44 29.10
C ALA A 331 -10.35 10.61 28.63
N ARG A 332 -9.30 10.31 27.86
CA ARG A 332 -8.35 11.32 27.35
C ARG A 332 -9.03 12.32 26.40
N ILE A 333 -9.88 11.82 25.48
CA ILE A 333 -10.64 12.67 24.55
C ILE A 333 -11.61 13.57 25.34
N THR A 334 -12.34 13.00 26.29
CA THR A 334 -13.36 13.72 27.05
C THR A 334 -12.74 14.77 27.98
N ALA A 335 -11.64 14.43 28.66
CA ALA A 335 -10.93 15.38 29.53
C ALA A 335 -10.42 16.59 28.73
N ARG A 336 -9.83 16.37 27.54
CA ARG A 336 -9.37 17.46 26.68
C ARG A 336 -10.51 18.28 26.10
N TYR A 337 -11.62 17.65 25.72
CA TYR A 337 -12.79 18.33 25.20
C TYR A 337 -13.43 19.29 26.23
N THR A 338 -13.28 19.00 27.54
CA THR A 338 -13.75 19.82 28.63
C THR A 338 -12.70 20.77 29.20
N SER A 339 -11.48 20.78 28.70
CA SER A 339 -10.41 21.69 29.11
C SER A 339 -10.60 23.10 28.57
N GLU A 340 -9.85 24.07 29.08
CA GLU A 340 -9.88 25.47 28.64
C GLU A 340 -9.45 25.65 27.17
N ASP A 341 -8.65 24.72 26.63
CA ASP A 341 -8.23 24.72 25.23
C ASP A 341 -8.67 23.38 24.57
N PRO A 342 -9.90 23.30 24.07
CA PRO A 342 -10.52 22.07 23.55
C PRO A 342 -10.05 21.73 22.14
N GLU A 343 -8.77 21.51 21.93
CA GLU A 343 -8.24 21.03 20.65
C GLU A 343 -8.50 19.52 20.49
N PRO A 344 -9.35 19.08 19.55
CA PRO A 344 -9.68 17.66 19.43
C PRO A 344 -8.46 16.83 18.96
N TYR A 345 -8.40 15.59 19.42
CA TYR A 345 -7.33 14.67 19.06
C TYR A 345 -7.52 14.07 17.67
N ARG A 346 -6.40 13.91 16.94
CA ARG A 346 -6.28 12.98 15.82
C ARG A 346 -5.80 11.61 16.33
N ALA A 347 -5.97 10.55 15.52
CA ALA A 347 -5.54 9.22 15.90
C ALA A 347 -4.05 9.17 16.28
N GLU A 348 -3.17 9.86 15.52
CA GLU A 348 -1.73 9.90 15.77
C GLU A 348 -1.37 10.59 17.08
N THR A 349 -1.96 11.76 17.33
CA THR A 349 -1.69 12.52 18.55
C THR A 349 -2.24 11.83 19.80
N LEU A 350 -3.40 11.16 19.65
CA LEU A 350 -4.00 10.38 20.72
C LEU A 350 -3.19 9.11 21.03
N ALA A 351 -2.73 8.41 20.01
CA ALA A 351 -1.86 7.24 20.16
C ALA A 351 -0.60 7.60 20.94
N ALA A 352 0.05 8.72 20.61
CA ALA A 352 1.21 9.23 21.32
C ALA A 352 0.87 9.67 22.76
N ALA A 353 -0.28 10.30 22.99
CA ALA A 353 -0.70 10.76 24.32
C ALA A 353 -1.07 9.62 25.27
N CYS A 354 -1.52 8.48 24.74
CA CYS A 354 -1.89 7.29 25.51
C CYS A 354 -0.81 6.20 25.52
N ASP A 355 0.35 6.42 24.88
CA ASP A 355 1.42 5.44 24.67
C ASP A 355 0.90 4.12 24.08
N LEU A 356 0.01 4.24 23.09
CA LEU A 356 -0.62 3.12 22.39
C LEU A 356 -0.14 3.03 20.95
N PRO A 357 -0.07 1.81 20.37
CA PRO A 357 0.20 1.63 18.95
C PRO A 357 -0.88 2.31 18.09
N LEU A 358 -0.47 3.04 17.05
CA LEU A 358 -1.39 3.78 16.17
C LEU A 358 -2.49 2.88 15.59
N ARG A 359 -2.14 1.68 15.13
CA ARG A 359 -3.12 0.72 14.58
C ARG A 359 -4.19 0.34 15.59
N GLN A 360 -3.79 -0.02 16.81
CA GLN A 360 -4.74 -0.39 17.88
C GLN A 360 -5.62 0.80 18.26
N THR A 361 -5.04 2.00 18.28
CA THR A 361 -5.78 3.25 18.50
C THR A 361 -6.80 3.49 17.40
N GLN A 362 -6.42 3.35 16.13
CA GLN A 362 -7.34 3.51 14.99
C GLN A 362 -8.47 2.45 14.99
N GLU A 363 -8.13 1.18 15.27
CA GLU A 363 -9.12 0.11 15.41
C GLU A 363 -10.09 0.40 16.55
N ALA A 364 -9.58 0.83 17.70
CA ALA A 364 -10.40 1.22 18.85
C ALA A 364 -11.28 2.43 18.56
N LEU A 365 -10.75 3.50 17.96
CA LEU A 365 -11.49 4.69 17.55
C LEU A 365 -12.61 4.35 16.54
N SER A 366 -12.31 3.52 15.56
CA SER A 366 -13.32 3.04 14.59
C SER A 366 -14.45 2.28 15.29
N GLN A 367 -14.13 1.44 16.28
CA GLN A 367 -15.15 0.72 17.05
C GLN A 367 -15.96 1.68 17.93
N LEU A 368 -15.32 2.60 18.65
CA LEU A 368 -15.98 3.60 19.49
C LEU A 368 -16.90 4.54 18.67
N THR A 369 -16.50 4.87 17.46
CA THR A 369 -17.35 5.64 16.52
C THR A 369 -18.56 4.83 16.06
N ARG A 370 -18.38 3.54 15.74
CA ARG A 370 -19.51 2.65 15.39
C ARG A 370 -20.45 2.39 16.56
N MET A 371 -19.93 2.40 17.79
CA MET A 371 -20.73 2.30 19.01
C MET A 371 -21.50 3.60 19.31
N GLY A 372 -21.22 4.70 18.61
CA GLY A 372 -21.84 5.99 18.84
C GLY A 372 -21.33 6.73 20.08
N ILE A 373 -20.19 6.31 20.66
CA ILE A 373 -19.54 6.98 21.79
C ILE A 373 -18.75 8.19 21.32
N LEU A 374 -18.06 8.06 20.20
CA LEU A 374 -17.28 9.13 19.57
C LEU A 374 -17.89 9.49 18.22
N ILE A 375 -17.60 10.70 17.77
CA ILE A 375 -17.87 11.19 16.43
C ILE A 375 -16.56 11.65 15.80
N GLU A 376 -16.35 11.31 14.53
CA GLU A 376 -15.27 11.82 13.74
C GLU A 376 -15.70 13.08 13.02
N VAL A 377 -14.97 14.18 13.23
CA VAL A 377 -15.27 15.51 12.67
C VAL A 377 -14.12 15.93 11.77
N ASN A 378 -14.44 16.32 10.55
CA ASN A 378 -13.47 16.85 9.61
C ASN A 378 -13.48 18.38 9.66
N TYR A 379 -12.42 18.99 10.18
CA TYR A 379 -12.21 20.43 10.17
C TYR A 379 -11.37 20.83 8.94
N GLY A 380 -11.99 21.52 7.98
CA GLY A 380 -11.30 22.20 6.89
C GLY A 380 -11.04 21.39 5.62
N LYS A 381 -10.25 21.97 4.71
CA LYS A 381 -9.97 21.46 3.36
C LYS A 381 -9.02 20.24 3.31
N ASP A 382 -8.50 19.80 4.43
CA ASP A 382 -7.54 18.69 4.53
C ASP A 382 -8.25 17.32 4.65
N GLU A 383 -9.07 16.96 3.67
CA GLU A 383 -9.74 15.66 3.59
C GLU A 383 -8.80 14.45 3.58
N VAL A 384 -7.50 14.66 3.40
CA VAL A 384 -6.47 13.62 3.29
C VAL A 384 -5.92 13.17 4.65
N MET A 385 -6.18 13.92 5.72
CA MET A 385 -5.61 13.66 7.04
C MET A 385 -6.69 13.22 8.02
N GLY A 386 -7.16 12.00 8.06
CA GLY A 386 -8.02 11.45 9.12
C GLY A 386 -8.74 12.47 10.01
N GLY A 387 -9.95 12.20 10.41
CA GLY A 387 -10.75 13.15 11.18
C GLY A 387 -10.22 13.40 12.60
N TYR A 388 -10.79 14.40 13.24
CA TYR A 388 -10.65 14.66 14.66
C TYR A 388 -11.75 13.93 15.43
N TYR A 389 -11.44 13.43 16.61
CA TYR A 389 -12.38 12.65 17.42
C TYR A 389 -12.90 13.47 18.59
N CYS A 390 -14.24 13.56 18.68
CA CYS A 390 -14.95 14.23 19.75
C CYS A 390 -15.93 13.28 20.45
N PRO A 391 -16.30 13.53 21.73
CA PRO A 391 -17.38 12.80 22.38
C PRO A 391 -18.71 13.02 21.65
N ASN A 392 -19.46 11.97 21.36
CA ASN A 392 -20.83 12.04 20.82
C ASN A 392 -21.88 12.09 21.93
N ILE A 393 -21.49 11.76 23.14
CA ILE A 393 -22.32 11.82 24.34
C ILE A 393 -21.81 12.97 25.19
N ALA A 394 -22.74 13.73 25.81
CA ALA A 394 -22.36 14.83 26.68
C ALA A 394 -21.39 14.40 27.77
N PRO A 395 -20.28 15.10 27.98
CA PRO A 395 -19.22 14.71 28.95
C PRO A 395 -19.75 14.47 30.37
N ASP A 396 -20.77 15.18 30.78
CA ASP A 396 -21.40 15.03 32.10
C ASP A 396 -22.26 13.77 32.25
N ARG A 397 -22.57 13.09 31.15
CA ARG A 397 -23.34 11.85 31.10
C ARG A 397 -22.48 10.64 30.72
N LEU A 398 -21.25 10.89 30.32
CA LEU A 398 -20.34 9.85 29.84
C LEU A 398 -19.57 9.24 31.02
N THR A 399 -20.26 8.34 31.72
CA THR A 399 -19.67 7.56 32.83
C THR A 399 -19.03 6.26 32.32
N LEU A 400 -18.21 5.64 33.15
CA LEU A 400 -17.64 4.31 32.88
C LEU A 400 -18.75 3.27 32.63
N GLY A 401 -19.85 3.35 33.38
CA GLY A 401 -21.00 2.45 33.20
C GLY A 401 -21.67 2.61 31.85
N VAL A 402 -21.83 3.84 31.34
CA VAL A 402 -22.35 4.10 30.00
C VAL A 402 -21.44 3.51 28.92
N LEU A 403 -20.14 3.72 29.03
CA LEU A 403 -19.18 3.15 28.07
C LEU A 403 -19.23 1.63 28.05
N LEU A 404 -19.19 0.97 29.21
CA LEU A 404 -19.25 -0.49 29.33
C LEU A 404 -20.55 -1.07 28.77
N ASP A 405 -21.69 -0.37 28.94
CA ASP A 405 -22.97 -0.78 28.37
C ASP A 405 -22.96 -0.74 26.83
N HIS A 406 -22.37 0.28 26.23
CA HIS A 406 -22.24 0.39 24.78
C HIS A 406 -21.30 -0.71 24.25
N ILE A 407 -20.16 -0.97 24.92
CA ILE A 407 -19.25 -2.06 24.58
C ILE A 407 -19.94 -3.42 24.65
N ASP A 408 -20.78 -3.62 25.68
CA ASP A 408 -21.48 -4.90 25.90
C ASP A 408 -22.56 -5.18 24.85
N ARG A 409 -23.24 -4.12 24.39
CA ARG A 409 -24.28 -4.21 23.37
C ARG A 409 -23.74 -4.16 21.94
N PHE A 410 -22.46 -3.87 21.77
CA PHE A 410 -21.89 -3.76 20.44
C PHE A 410 -21.72 -5.13 19.80
N GLY A 411 -22.42 -5.35 18.69
CA GLY A 411 -22.40 -6.60 17.93
C GLY A 411 -23.77 -6.95 17.36
N GLY A 412 -23.83 -8.01 16.61
CA GLY A 412 -25.09 -8.51 16.04
C GLY A 412 -25.78 -9.50 16.98
N GLU A 413 -27.01 -9.25 17.36
CA GLU A 413 -27.92 -10.20 18.04
C GLU A 413 -28.70 -11.06 17.01
N LEU A 414 -28.10 -11.30 15.83
CA LEU A 414 -28.73 -11.98 14.69
C LEU A 414 -28.99 -13.48 14.91
N LEU A 415 -28.36 -14.10 15.91
CA LEU A 415 -28.73 -15.46 16.34
C LEU A 415 -29.98 -15.32 17.19
N SER A 416 -31.12 -15.77 16.64
CA SER A 416 -32.33 -16.03 17.41
C SER A 416 -32.08 -17.20 18.39
N LEU A 417 -31.20 -16.95 19.37
CA LEU A 417 -31.08 -17.84 20.52
C LEU A 417 -32.46 -17.85 21.19
N LYS A 418 -33.17 -18.96 21.05
CA LYS A 418 -34.34 -19.21 21.91
C LYS A 418 -33.78 -19.15 23.34
N LEU A 419 -33.96 -18.03 24.01
CA LEU A 419 -33.54 -17.82 25.39
C LEU A 419 -34.41 -18.68 26.33
N SER A 420 -34.39 -20.01 26.12
CA SER A 420 -35.10 -20.99 26.91
C SER A 420 -34.13 -22.04 27.46
N GLY A 421 -34.40 -22.59 28.59
CA GLY A 421 -33.57 -23.62 29.24
C GLY A 421 -32.21 -23.10 29.72
N VAL A 422 -31.13 -23.78 29.35
CA VAL A 422 -29.75 -23.46 29.77
C VAL A 422 -29.31 -22.06 29.36
N HIS A 423 -29.72 -21.62 28.16
CA HIS A 423 -29.39 -20.28 27.67
C HIS A 423 -30.08 -19.17 28.47
N ALA A 424 -31.31 -19.38 28.96
CA ALA A 424 -32.01 -18.43 29.79
C ALA A 424 -31.31 -18.23 31.15
N ALA A 425 -30.87 -19.30 31.78
CA ALA A 425 -30.13 -19.25 33.04
C ALA A 425 -28.78 -18.52 32.90
N ALA A 426 -28.03 -18.83 31.84
CA ALA A 426 -26.77 -18.16 31.54
C ALA A 426 -26.96 -16.66 31.25
N TRP A 427 -27.98 -16.30 30.45
CA TRP A 427 -28.33 -14.91 30.16
C TRP A 427 -28.69 -14.13 31.42
N GLN A 428 -29.55 -14.68 32.27
CA GLN A 428 -29.93 -14.05 33.53
C GLN A 428 -28.74 -13.87 34.49
N ALA A 429 -27.86 -14.88 34.60
CA ALA A 429 -26.66 -14.79 35.43
C ALA A 429 -25.74 -13.70 34.94
N ARG A 430 -25.52 -13.63 33.61
CA ARG A 430 -24.72 -12.57 32.99
C ARG A 430 -25.34 -11.18 33.24
N THR A 431 -26.63 -11.02 33.01
CA THR A 431 -27.35 -9.74 33.19
C THR A 431 -27.24 -9.23 34.62
N ARG A 432 -27.38 -10.13 35.63
CA ARG A 432 -27.21 -9.77 37.04
C ARG A 432 -25.78 -9.33 37.35
N ALA A 433 -24.77 -10.05 36.83
CA ALA A 433 -23.37 -9.69 37.05
C ALA A 433 -23.03 -8.31 36.46
N TYR A 434 -23.53 -8.03 35.26
CA TYR A 434 -23.32 -6.72 34.61
C TYR A 434 -24.09 -5.59 35.29
N ALA A 435 -25.29 -5.83 35.79
CA ALA A 435 -26.05 -4.84 36.57
C ALA A 435 -25.27 -4.41 37.82
N ALA A 436 -24.67 -5.34 38.54
CA ALA A 436 -23.84 -5.05 39.72
C ALA A 436 -22.56 -4.25 39.38
N VAL A 437 -21.99 -4.47 38.22
CA VAL A 437 -20.85 -3.66 37.71
C VAL A 437 -21.32 -2.24 37.42
N ARG A 438 -22.49 -2.07 36.78
CA ARG A 438 -23.07 -0.78 36.43
C ARG A 438 -23.34 0.11 37.64
N GLU A 439 -23.91 -0.43 38.71
CA GLU A 439 -24.19 0.32 39.93
C GLU A 439 -22.95 0.93 40.58
N ARG A 440 -21.77 0.33 40.34
CA ARG A 440 -20.49 0.79 40.88
C ARG A 440 -19.64 1.58 39.90
N ALA A 441 -20.09 1.76 38.65
CA ALA A 441 -19.33 2.38 37.57
C ALA A 441 -19.82 3.80 37.27
N ASP A 442 -20.28 4.54 38.27
CA ASP A 442 -20.79 5.92 38.15
C ASP A 442 -19.68 6.98 38.22
N VAL A 443 -18.52 6.66 37.68
CA VAL A 443 -17.37 7.55 37.59
C VAL A 443 -17.35 8.20 36.21
N LEU A 444 -17.25 9.53 36.17
CA LEU A 444 -17.13 10.26 34.90
C LEU A 444 -15.77 9.95 34.27
N LEU A 445 -15.79 9.66 32.98
CA LEU A 445 -14.55 9.27 32.26
C LEU A 445 -13.54 10.42 32.21
N ARG A 446 -13.98 11.68 32.17
CA ARG A 446 -13.09 12.84 32.20
C ARG A 446 -12.25 12.96 33.48
N ASP A 447 -12.72 12.37 34.59
CA ASP A 447 -12.07 12.46 35.92
C ASP A 447 -11.05 11.33 36.13
N LEU A 448 -10.87 10.44 35.13
CA LEU A 448 -9.90 9.34 35.17
C LEU A 448 -8.50 9.71 34.71
N VAL A 449 -8.31 10.95 34.20
CA VAL A 449 -7.04 11.40 33.56
C VAL A 449 -6.49 12.62 34.28
#